data_bef59471797d7f81e77a6cc110b54920
#
_entry.id   bef59471797d7f81e77a6cc110b54920
#
_cell.length_a   1.000
_cell.length_b   1.000
_cell.length_c   1.000
_cell.angle_alpha   90.00
_cell.angle_beta   90.00
_cell.angle_gamma   90.00
#
_symmetry.space_group_name_H-M   'P 1'
#
loop_
_entity.id
_entity.type
_entity.pdbx_description
1 polymer ?
#
loop_
_entity_poly.entity_id
_entity_poly.type
_entity_poly.pdbx_seq_one_letter_code
_entity_poly.pdbx_strand_id
1 'polypeptide(L)'
;MSSTTYFLSFSRLAPVQIASYGHPETTGINTIDYFLSSTLFEPNNNKKYSEKLICLDQFPSYYEPPQNIEVVKNRKDLNLPENARIYGCLQTLFKLHPDFDSILSKILERDPEGYIVLIGGEGKIKYWIEKLKQRWRKKFPNLINKVIFTKQLSFIEFISLCDSANVLLDPIYFGGGNTILEALLVGTPTVTMPDLFLRTNVAKAAYMQT
;
A
#
# COMPACT_ATOMS: atom_id res chain seq x y z
N MET A 1 6.36 -11.76 -6.47
CA MET A 1 6.92 -13.08 -6.84
C MET A 1 8.22 -12.84 -7.58
N SER A 2 9.29 -13.58 -7.28
CA SER A 2 10.52 -13.52 -8.10
C SER A 2 10.28 -14.16 -9.47
N SER A 3 11.02 -13.75 -10.49
CA SER A 3 10.92 -14.36 -11.83
C SER A 3 11.21 -15.87 -11.79
N THR A 4 12.18 -16.28 -10.98
CA THR A 4 12.51 -17.70 -10.80
C THR A 4 11.35 -18.50 -10.23
N THR A 5 10.75 -18.02 -9.13
CA THR A 5 9.58 -18.68 -8.50
C THR A 5 8.40 -18.75 -9.47
N TYR A 6 8.17 -17.68 -10.25
CA TYR A 6 7.11 -17.63 -11.24
C TYR A 6 7.30 -18.74 -12.30
N PHE A 7 8.49 -18.83 -12.92
CA PHE A 7 8.73 -19.87 -13.95
C PHE A 7 8.73 -21.28 -13.39
N LEU A 8 9.25 -21.49 -12.19
CA LEU A 8 9.21 -22.81 -11.52
C LEU A 8 7.78 -23.27 -11.23
N SER A 9 6.87 -22.34 -10.95
CA SER A 9 5.47 -22.69 -10.63
C SER A 9 4.69 -23.32 -11.78
N PHE A 10 5.16 -23.22 -13.04
CA PHE A 10 4.59 -23.95 -14.19
C PHE A 10 4.95 -25.42 -14.20
N SER A 11 5.88 -25.86 -13.37
CA SER A 11 6.26 -27.25 -13.24
C SER A 11 5.60 -27.87 -12.01
N ARG A 12 5.20 -29.16 -12.10
CA ARG A 12 4.69 -29.90 -10.95
C ARG A 12 5.89 -30.35 -10.10
N LEU A 13 6.34 -29.50 -9.18
CA LEU A 13 7.49 -29.75 -8.31
C LEU A 13 7.12 -30.51 -7.05
N ALA A 14 5.84 -30.55 -6.69
CA ALA A 14 5.32 -31.24 -5.53
C ALA A 14 3.91 -31.80 -5.81
N PRO A 15 3.47 -32.83 -5.05
CA PRO A 15 2.10 -33.38 -5.17
C PRO A 15 1.02 -32.32 -4.95
N VAL A 16 1.27 -31.33 -4.08
CA VAL A 16 0.39 -30.19 -3.81
C VAL A 16 1.19 -28.90 -3.91
N GLN A 17 0.70 -27.96 -4.69
CA GLN A 17 1.29 -26.62 -4.84
C GLN A 17 0.28 -25.55 -4.46
N ILE A 18 0.71 -24.60 -3.63
CA ILE A 18 -0.16 -23.56 -3.03
C ILE A 18 0.43 -22.19 -3.33
N ALA A 19 -0.39 -21.29 -3.85
CA ALA A 19 -0.11 -19.87 -3.84
C ALA A 19 -0.77 -19.20 -2.61
N SER A 20 -0.29 -18.03 -2.22
CA SER A 20 -0.83 -17.30 -1.10
C SER A 20 -1.00 -15.81 -1.39
N TYR A 21 -1.74 -15.14 -0.54
CA TYR A 21 -2.09 -13.72 -0.59
C TYR A 21 -0.90 -12.76 -0.76
N GLY A 22 0.34 -13.18 -0.55
CA GLY A 22 1.54 -12.39 -0.86
C GLY A 22 1.65 -12.01 -2.34
N HIS A 23 0.96 -12.76 -3.22
CA HIS A 23 0.59 -12.32 -4.56
C HIS A 23 -0.93 -12.16 -4.57
N PRO A 24 -1.47 -10.93 -4.52
CA PRO A 24 -2.86 -10.68 -4.10
C PRO A 24 -3.90 -10.92 -5.21
N GLU A 25 -3.70 -11.91 -6.06
CA GLU A 25 -4.59 -12.35 -7.14
C GLU A 25 -4.38 -13.82 -7.48
N THR A 26 -5.33 -14.41 -8.20
CA THR A 26 -5.16 -15.73 -8.83
C THR A 26 -3.89 -15.79 -9.66
N THR A 27 -3.21 -16.91 -9.64
CA THR A 27 -2.00 -17.10 -10.46
C THR A 27 -2.32 -17.42 -11.91
N GLY A 28 -3.48 -18.04 -12.18
CA GLY A 28 -3.84 -18.54 -13.51
C GLY A 28 -2.99 -19.72 -13.96
N ILE A 29 -2.25 -20.37 -13.05
CA ILE A 29 -1.29 -21.43 -13.36
C ILE A 29 -1.90 -22.80 -13.02
N ASN A 30 -2.07 -23.66 -14.01
CA ASN A 30 -2.75 -24.96 -13.87
C ASN A 30 -2.05 -25.96 -12.93
N THR A 31 -0.79 -25.74 -12.59
CA THR A 31 -0.01 -26.56 -11.66
C THR A 31 -0.14 -26.09 -10.21
N ILE A 32 -0.82 -24.98 -9.95
CA ILE A 32 -1.13 -24.53 -8.61
C ILE A 32 -2.52 -25.02 -8.23
N ASP A 33 -2.60 -25.81 -7.17
CA ASP A 33 -3.86 -26.47 -6.76
C ASP A 33 -4.74 -25.58 -5.89
N TYR A 34 -4.13 -24.80 -4.99
CA TYR A 34 -4.83 -24.02 -3.99
C TYR A 34 -4.29 -22.59 -3.94
N PHE A 35 -5.20 -21.67 -3.62
CA PHE A 35 -4.85 -20.32 -3.21
C PHE A 35 -5.25 -20.11 -1.74
N LEU A 36 -4.27 -19.79 -0.89
CA LEU A 36 -4.48 -19.54 0.53
C LEU A 36 -4.75 -18.05 0.77
N SER A 37 -5.93 -17.73 1.28
CA SER A 37 -6.37 -16.39 1.61
C SER A 37 -6.98 -16.34 3.01
N SER A 38 -7.79 -15.32 3.29
CA SER A 38 -8.52 -15.13 4.54
C SER A 38 -9.95 -14.68 4.25
N THR A 39 -10.89 -15.07 5.10
CA THR A 39 -12.26 -14.56 5.08
C THR A 39 -12.32 -13.04 5.24
N LEU A 40 -11.30 -12.45 5.91
CA LEU A 40 -11.17 -11.00 6.09
C LEU A 40 -10.82 -10.26 4.78
N PHE A 41 -10.14 -10.93 3.86
CA PHE A 41 -9.75 -10.36 2.57
C PHE A 41 -10.79 -10.56 1.48
N GLU A 42 -11.49 -11.71 1.53
CA GLU A 42 -12.36 -12.12 0.44
C GLU A 42 -13.77 -11.57 0.62
N PRO A 43 -14.30 -10.80 -0.30
CA PRO A 43 -15.71 -10.54 -0.36
C PRO A 43 -16.45 -11.84 -0.75
N ASN A 44 -17.69 -12.00 -0.39
CA ASN A 44 -18.53 -13.21 -0.50
C ASN A 44 -18.65 -13.86 -1.89
N ASN A 45 -17.71 -13.66 -2.82
CA ASN A 45 -17.77 -14.19 -4.17
C ASN A 45 -16.44 -14.76 -4.64
N ASN A 46 -16.24 -16.06 -4.46
CA ASN A 46 -15.02 -16.82 -4.70
C ASN A 46 -14.74 -17.17 -6.19
N LYS A 47 -15.47 -16.61 -7.16
CA LYS A 47 -15.34 -16.97 -8.59
C LYS A 47 -14.11 -16.37 -9.30
N LYS A 48 -13.18 -15.77 -8.57
CA LYS A 48 -12.05 -15.02 -9.13
C LYS A 48 -10.72 -15.78 -9.18
N TYR A 49 -10.70 -16.96 -8.61
CA TYR A 49 -9.51 -17.81 -8.54
C TYR A 49 -9.63 -18.99 -9.50
N SER A 50 -8.56 -19.27 -10.25
CA SER A 50 -8.43 -20.50 -11.01
C SER A 50 -8.10 -21.68 -10.12
N GLU A 51 -7.47 -21.43 -8.98
CA GLU A 51 -7.13 -22.36 -7.94
C GLU A 51 -8.32 -22.62 -7.00
N LYS A 52 -8.29 -23.72 -6.26
CA LYS A 52 -9.24 -23.91 -5.16
C LYS A 52 -8.90 -22.97 -4.01
N LEU A 53 -9.80 -22.04 -3.73
CA LEU A 53 -9.61 -21.05 -2.64
C LEU A 53 -9.76 -21.73 -1.28
N ILE A 54 -8.80 -21.49 -0.39
CA ILE A 54 -8.84 -21.83 1.03
C ILE A 54 -8.73 -20.53 1.81
N CYS A 55 -9.75 -20.23 2.62
CA CYS A 55 -9.75 -19.05 3.48
C CYS A 55 -9.53 -19.46 4.94
N LEU A 56 -8.58 -18.79 5.58
CA LEU A 56 -8.41 -18.81 7.03
C LEU A 56 -9.36 -17.81 7.67
N ASP A 57 -9.75 -18.04 8.92
CA ASP A 57 -10.68 -17.16 9.65
C ASP A 57 -10.00 -15.90 10.21
N GLN A 58 -8.68 -15.85 10.17
CA GLN A 58 -7.86 -14.76 10.69
C GLN A 58 -6.94 -14.20 9.59
N PHE A 59 -6.26 -13.11 9.91
CA PHE A 59 -5.20 -12.58 9.06
C PHE A 59 -4.15 -13.67 8.81
N PRO A 60 -3.80 -14.00 7.56
CA PRO A 60 -3.06 -15.23 7.23
C PRO A 60 -1.56 -15.13 7.52
N SER A 61 -1.12 -14.08 8.18
CA SER A 61 0.26 -13.94 8.70
C SER A 61 0.26 -13.23 10.04
N TYR A 62 1.19 -13.61 10.87
CA TYR A 62 1.55 -12.86 12.05
C TYR A 62 2.58 -11.80 11.66
N TYR A 63 2.30 -10.54 11.99
CA TYR A 63 3.28 -9.45 11.85
C TYR A 63 3.93 -9.21 13.20
N GLU A 64 5.19 -9.64 13.34
CA GLU A 64 5.97 -9.36 14.52
C GLU A 64 6.55 -7.94 14.43
N PRO A 65 6.16 -7.04 15.35
CA PRO A 65 6.76 -5.72 15.39
C PRO A 65 8.27 -5.82 15.58
N PRO A 66 9.07 -5.05 14.84
CA PRO A 66 10.51 -4.98 15.12
C PRO A 66 10.75 -4.56 16.57
N GLN A 67 11.69 -5.23 17.23
CA GLN A 67 12.09 -4.86 18.58
C GLN A 67 12.70 -3.45 18.57
N ASN A 68 12.37 -2.62 19.56
CA ASN A 68 12.89 -1.25 19.73
C ASN A 68 12.54 -0.30 18.56
N ILE A 69 11.26 -0.23 18.17
CA ILE A 69 10.81 0.84 17.30
C ILE A 69 10.82 2.15 18.09
N GLU A 70 11.87 2.93 17.90
CA GLU A 70 11.89 4.32 18.37
C GLU A 70 11.53 5.24 17.20
N VAL A 71 10.55 6.11 17.39
CA VAL A 71 10.29 7.23 16.46
C VAL A 71 11.37 8.27 16.71
N VAL A 72 12.41 8.24 15.86
CA VAL A 72 13.63 9.06 16.09
C VAL A 72 13.70 10.29 15.19
N LYS A 73 12.81 10.40 14.20
CA LYS A 73 12.80 11.52 13.25
C LYS A 73 11.53 12.33 13.40
N ASN A 74 11.69 13.64 13.59
CA ASN A 74 10.59 14.57 13.57
C ASN A 74 10.32 15.10 12.14
N ARG A 75 9.28 15.90 11.96
CA ARG A 75 8.91 16.48 10.65
C ARG A 75 10.03 17.24 9.99
N LYS A 76 10.83 17.99 10.75
CA LYS A 76 11.97 18.76 10.25
C LYS A 76 13.06 17.86 9.69
N ASP A 77 13.38 16.75 10.38
CA ASP A 77 14.36 15.76 9.93
C ASP A 77 13.93 15.06 8.62
N LEU A 78 12.62 14.96 8.43
CA LEU A 78 12.00 14.38 7.24
C LEU A 78 11.74 15.42 6.13
N ASN A 79 12.14 16.68 6.33
CA ASN A 79 11.87 17.81 5.44
C ASN A 79 10.37 18.03 5.17
N LEU A 80 9.55 17.85 6.20
CA LEU A 80 8.11 18.08 6.16
C LEU A 80 7.76 19.42 6.84
N PRO A 81 6.66 20.08 6.40
CA PRO A 81 6.17 21.28 7.08
C PRO A 81 5.74 20.96 8.52
N GLU A 82 6.23 21.74 9.49
CA GLU A 82 6.00 21.46 10.92
C GLU A 82 4.52 21.59 11.32
N ASN A 83 3.84 22.62 10.83
CA ASN A 83 2.47 22.97 11.24
C ASN A 83 1.38 22.56 10.23
N ALA A 84 1.74 21.82 9.17
CA ALA A 84 0.79 21.39 8.15
C ALA A 84 0.10 20.08 8.52
N ARG A 85 -1.08 19.84 7.95
CA ARG A 85 -1.68 18.51 7.95
C ARG A 85 -1.02 17.65 6.87
N ILE A 86 -0.55 16.48 7.27
CA ILE A 86 0.16 15.53 6.40
C ILE A 86 -0.77 14.37 6.05
N TYR A 87 -1.08 14.24 4.78
CA TYR A 87 -1.81 13.14 4.17
C TYR A 87 -0.80 12.22 3.49
N GLY A 88 -0.39 11.13 4.16
CA GLY A 88 0.62 10.22 3.64
C GLY A 88 0.02 9.17 2.70
N CYS A 89 0.47 9.08 1.46
CA CYS A 89 0.19 7.93 0.61
C CYS A 89 1.51 7.18 0.38
N LEU A 90 1.88 6.35 1.37
CA LEU A 90 3.22 5.78 1.51
C LEU A 90 3.34 4.44 0.77
N GLN A 91 2.92 4.45 -0.49
CA GLN A 91 2.92 3.30 -1.38
C GLN A 91 3.81 3.53 -2.60
N THR A 92 4.17 2.43 -3.26
CA THR A 92 4.90 2.51 -4.53
C THR A 92 4.11 3.30 -5.57
N LEU A 93 4.75 4.23 -6.25
CA LEU A 93 4.09 5.23 -7.10
C LEU A 93 3.30 4.65 -8.27
N PHE A 94 3.65 3.45 -8.77
CA PHE A 94 2.89 2.79 -9.84
C PHE A 94 1.50 2.33 -9.40
N LYS A 95 1.22 2.25 -8.08
CA LYS A 95 -0.12 1.95 -7.55
C LYS A 95 -1.09 3.12 -7.66
N LEU A 96 -0.60 4.35 -7.88
CA LEU A 96 -1.43 5.54 -7.95
C LEU A 96 -2.17 5.61 -9.30
N HIS A 97 -3.35 5.00 -9.32
CA HIS A 97 -4.24 5.05 -10.49
C HIS A 97 -4.72 6.49 -10.77
N PRO A 98 -4.97 6.87 -12.05
CA PRO A 98 -5.47 8.21 -12.38
C PRO A 98 -6.76 8.63 -11.67
N ASP A 99 -7.63 7.69 -11.32
CA ASP A 99 -8.87 7.98 -10.58
C ASP A 99 -8.61 8.47 -9.15
N PHE A 100 -7.50 8.03 -8.56
CA PHE A 100 -7.07 8.48 -7.24
C PHE A 100 -6.65 9.96 -7.22
N ASP A 101 -6.21 10.50 -8.36
CA ASP A 101 -5.81 11.90 -8.48
C ASP A 101 -6.94 12.87 -8.08
N SER A 102 -8.18 12.54 -8.44
CA SER A 102 -9.35 13.36 -8.10
C SER A 102 -9.63 13.39 -6.60
N ILE A 103 -9.31 12.31 -5.90
CA ILE A 103 -9.43 12.22 -4.43
C ILE A 103 -8.38 13.12 -3.79
N LEU A 104 -7.11 13.00 -4.22
CA LEU A 104 -6.02 13.83 -3.72
C LEU A 104 -6.29 15.33 -3.95
N SER A 105 -6.78 15.70 -5.14
CA SER A 105 -7.15 17.08 -5.45
C SER A 105 -8.21 17.60 -4.50
N LYS A 106 -9.32 16.87 -4.33
CA LYS A 106 -10.42 17.27 -3.45
C LYS A 106 -10.01 17.38 -1.98
N ILE A 107 -9.06 16.57 -1.52
CA ILE A 107 -8.51 16.73 -0.17
C ILE A 107 -7.82 18.09 -0.04
N LEU A 108 -6.91 18.42 -0.95
CA LEU A 108 -6.16 19.68 -0.92
C LEU A 108 -7.03 20.92 -1.20
N GLU A 109 -8.12 20.78 -1.95
CA GLU A 109 -9.11 21.84 -2.16
C GLU A 109 -9.87 22.16 -0.87
N ARG A 110 -10.19 21.12 -0.05
CA ARG A 110 -10.90 21.27 1.22
C ARG A 110 -9.98 21.63 2.37
N ASP A 111 -8.70 21.30 2.25
CA ASP A 111 -7.67 21.60 3.24
C ASP A 111 -6.47 22.32 2.59
N PRO A 112 -6.55 23.65 2.44
CA PRO A 112 -5.47 24.44 1.83
C PRO A 112 -4.16 24.42 2.60
N GLU A 113 -4.14 24.03 3.88
CA GLU A 113 -2.93 23.89 4.69
C GLU A 113 -2.37 22.45 4.67
N GLY A 114 -3.07 21.52 4.01
CA GLY A 114 -2.67 20.14 3.87
C GLY A 114 -1.55 19.93 2.84
N TYR A 115 -0.80 18.86 3.01
CA TYR A 115 0.19 18.36 2.06
C TYR A 115 0.00 16.87 1.83
N ILE A 116 0.09 16.45 0.57
CA ILE A 116 0.19 15.02 0.23
C ILE A 116 1.65 14.63 0.26
N VAL A 117 1.99 13.58 1.01
CA VAL A 117 3.35 13.04 1.06
C VAL A 117 3.39 11.66 0.40
N LEU A 118 4.30 11.50 -0.54
CA LEU A 118 4.52 10.29 -1.33
C LEU A 118 5.94 9.79 -1.16
N ILE A 119 6.12 8.48 -1.22
CA ILE A 119 7.45 7.88 -1.19
C ILE A 119 8.21 8.25 -2.48
N GLY A 120 9.33 8.92 -2.30
CA GLY A 120 10.28 9.26 -3.34
C GLY A 120 11.49 8.34 -3.32
N GLY A 121 12.56 8.75 -3.98
CA GLY A 121 13.84 8.04 -4.03
C GLY A 121 14.58 8.26 -5.34
N GLU A 122 15.55 7.39 -5.57
CA GLU A 122 16.46 7.42 -6.72
C GLU A 122 16.12 6.36 -7.79
N GLY A 123 16.82 6.38 -8.88
CA GLY A 123 16.72 5.36 -9.93
C GLY A 123 15.36 5.34 -10.63
N LYS A 124 14.74 4.16 -10.72
CA LYS A 124 13.43 3.96 -11.41
C LYS A 124 12.29 4.78 -10.82
N ILE A 125 12.37 5.17 -9.55
CA ILE A 125 11.33 5.98 -8.89
C ILE A 125 11.25 7.37 -9.51
N LYS A 126 12.37 7.97 -9.92
CA LYS A 126 12.41 9.29 -10.62
C LYS A 126 11.52 9.28 -11.86
N TYR A 127 11.51 8.21 -12.63
CA TYR A 127 10.62 8.08 -13.80
C TYR A 127 9.14 8.19 -13.39
N TRP A 128 8.72 7.50 -12.34
CA TRP A 128 7.34 7.55 -11.86
C TRP A 128 6.98 8.92 -11.29
N ILE A 129 7.88 9.56 -10.56
CA ILE A 129 7.71 10.94 -10.06
C ILE A 129 7.42 11.89 -11.22
N GLU A 130 8.23 11.85 -12.28
CA GLU A 130 8.03 12.74 -13.43
C GLU A 130 6.72 12.44 -14.19
N LYS A 131 6.33 11.16 -14.32
CA LYS A 131 5.04 10.77 -14.90
C LYS A 131 3.85 11.30 -14.09
N LEU A 132 3.91 11.20 -12.77
CA LEU A 132 2.89 11.73 -11.87
C LEU A 132 2.83 13.26 -11.96
N LYS A 133 3.98 13.95 -11.88
CA LYS A 133 4.05 15.40 -12.03
C LYS A 133 3.48 15.89 -13.36
N GLN A 134 3.82 15.24 -14.48
CA GLN A 134 3.28 15.56 -15.80
C GLN A 134 1.75 15.39 -15.85
N ARG A 135 1.24 14.29 -15.27
CA ARG A 135 -0.19 14.01 -15.20
C ARG A 135 -0.93 15.05 -14.36
N TRP A 136 -0.37 15.41 -13.20
CA TRP A 136 -0.98 16.37 -12.29
C TRP A 136 -0.89 17.82 -12.76
N ARG A 137 0.20 18.24 -13.40
CA ARG A 137 0.31 19.59 -14.00
C ARG A 137 -0.84 19.89 -14.95
N LYS A 138 -1.35 18.88 -15.65
CA LYS A 138 -2.50 19.02 -16.56
C LYS A 138 -3.83 19.12 -15.81
N LYS A 139 -4.00 18.34 -14.74
CA LYS A 139 -5.27 18.21 -14.01
C LYS A 139 -5.38 19.16 -12.81
N PHE A 140 -4.26 19.41 -12.13
CA PHE A 140 -4.22 20.09 -10.83
C PHE A 140 -3.05 21.09 -10.73
N PRO A 141 -2.94 22.06 -11.64
CA PRO A 141 -1.76 22.94 -11.72
C PRO A 141 -1.52 23.72 -10.42
N ASN A 142 -2.57 24.12 -9.72
CA ASN A 142 -2.48 24.89 -8.49
C ASN A 142 -2.13 24.03 -7.26
N LEU A 143 -2.26 22.71 -7.35
CA LEU A 143 -2.10 21.81 -6.21
C LEU A 143 -0.76 21.07 -6.21
N ILE A 144 -0.04 21.07 -7.33
CA ILE A 144 1.23 20.32 -7.47
C ILE A 144 2.28 20.73 -6.42
N ASN A 145 2.26 21.98 -5.97
CA ASN A 145 3.18 22.49 -4.96
C ASN A 145 2.89 21.98 -3.53
N LYS A 146 1.75 21.33 -3.34
CA LYS A 146 1.32 20.71 -2.08
C LYS A 146 1.60 19.20 -2.04
N VAL A 147 2.31 18.68 -3.04
CA VAL A 147 2.72 17.28 -3.10
C VAL A 147 4.21 17.18 -2.86
N ILE A 148 4.59 16.49 -1.79
CA ILE A 148 5.97 16.26 -1.39
C ILE A 148 6.36 14.84 -1.73
N PHE A 149 7.46 14.66 -2.45
CA PHE A 149 8.10 13.37 -2.65
C PHE A 149 9.29 13.27 -1.69
N THR A 150 9.31 12.23 -0.86
CA THR A 150 10.43 12.01 0.07
C THR A 150 11.71 11.65 -0.69
N LYS A 151 12.84 11.71 -0.01
CA LYS A 151 14.03 10.94 -0.43
C LYS A 151 13.78 9.44 -0.22
N GLN A 152 14.75 8.60 -0.59
CA GLN A 152 14.75 7.20 -0.16
C GLN A 152 14.86 7.14 1.37
N LEU A 153 14.00 6.36 1.99
CA LEU A 153 13.91 6.23 3.45
C LEU A 153 14.46 4.90 3.91
N SER A 154 15.15 4.89 5.04
CA SER A 154 15.38 3.69 5.84
C SER A 154 14.06 3.24 6.50
N PHE A 155 14.03 2.04 7.06
CA PHE A 155 12.85 1.54 7.77
C PHE A 155 12.44 2.46 8.94
N ILE A 156 13.40 2.91 9.75
CA ILE A 156 13.16 3.82 10.88
C ILE A 156 12.61 5.18 10.41
N GLU A 157 13.15 5.73 9.32
CA GLU A 157 12.63 6.96 8.71
C GLU A 157 11.21 6.76 8.17
N PHE A 158 10.90 5.58 7.62
CA PHE A 158 9.57 5.24 7.15
C PHE A 158 8.57 5.19 8.33
N ILE A 159 8.91 4.53 9.41
CA ILE A 159 8.08 4.48 10.63
C ILE A 159 7.89 5.89 11.21
N SER A 160 8.95 6.69 11.27
CA SER A 160 8.87 8.08 11.74
C SER A 160 8.00 8.95 10.81
N LEU A 161 7.99 8.67 9.50
CA LEU A 161 7.09 9.31 8.55
C LEU A 161 5.64 8.89 8.78
N CYS A 162 5.38 7.62 9.06
CA CYS A 162 4.04 7.15 9.44
C CYS A 162 3.54 7.92 10.68
N ASP A 163 4.34 7.98 11.74
CA ASP A 163 4.01 8.70 12.98
C ASP A 163 3.80 10.21 12.76
N SER A 164 4.58 10.82 11.86
CA SER A 164 4.46 12.25 11.53
C SER A 164 3.22 12.60 10.70
N ALA A 165 2.58 11.61 10.06
CA ALA A 165 1.40 11.82 9.25
C ALA A 165 0.14 11.93 10.12
N ASN A 166 -0.79 12.81 9.75
CA ASN A 166 -2.08 12.90 10.41
C ASN A 166 -3.02 11.76 10.01
N VAL A 167 -2.86 11.27 8.79
CA VAL A 167 -3.62 10.14 8.24
C VAL A 167 -2.88 9.56 7.02
N LEU A 168 -2.97 8.25 6.85
CA LEU A 168 -2.53 7.63 5.60
C LEU A 168 -3.71 7.45 4.64
N LEU A 169 -3.42 7.59 3.36
CA LEU A 169 -4.36 7.38 2.26
C LEU A 169 -3.97 6.10 1.53
N ASP A 170 -4.83 5.11 1.59
CA ASP A 170 -4.64 3.85 0.87
C ASP A 170 -5.09 4.00 -0.59
N PRO A 171 -4.22 3.75 -1.60
CA PRO A 171 -4.60 3.93 -2.99
C PRO A 171 -5.74 2.98 -3.38
N ILE A 172 -6.71 3.52 -4.11
CA ILE A 172 -7.77 2.71 -4.72
C ILE A 172 -7.19 1.71 -5.73
N TYR A 173 -7.82 0.56 -5.84
CA TYR A 173 -7.49 -0.58 -6.73
C TYR A 173 -6.25 -1.39 -6.36
N PHE A 174 -5.29 -0.84 -5.62
CA PHE A 174 -4.15 -1.58 -5.10
C PHE A 174 -3.60 -0.96 -3.81
N GLY A 175 -4.15 -1.36 -2.69
CA GLY A 175 -3.79 -0.87 -1.36
C GLY A 175 -2.43 -1.32 -0.83
N GLY A 176 -2.16 -0.93 0.39
CA GLY A 176 -0.99 -1.34 1.16
C GLY A 176 -1.07 -2.77 1.66
N GLY A 177 0.07 -3.36 1.92
CA GLY A 177 0.24 -4.62 2.65
C GLY A 177 0.86 -4.34 4.03
N ASN A 178 2.11 -4.76 4.24
CA ASN A 178 2.83 -4.55 5.50
C ASN A 178 2.87 -3.09 5.94
N THR A 179 2.94 -2.15 5.01
CA THR A 179 2.92 -0.71 5.29
C THR A 179 1.69 -0.24 6.07
N ILE A 180 0.56 -0.96 5.97
CA ILE A 180 -0.63 -0.69 6.79
C ILE A 180 -0.38 -1.13 8.24
N LEU A 181 0.18 -2.32 8.42
CA LEU A 181 0.51 -2.84 9.76
C LEU A 181 1.56 -1.96 10.43
N GLU A 182 2.56 -1.52 9.68
CA GLU A 182 3.60 -0.58 10.12
C GLU A 182 3.02 0.77 10.57
N ALA A 183 2.03 1.30 9.86
CA ALA A 183 1.33 2.51 10.27
C ALA A 183 0.51 2.32 11.56
N LEU A 184 -0.16 1.17 11.69
CA LEU A 184 -0.92 0.84 12.89
C LEU A 184 -0.03 0.69 14.13
N LEU A 185 1.23 0.24 13.99
CA LEU A 185 2.18 0.15 15.10
C LEU A 185 2.42 1.49 15.79
N VAL A 186 2.37 2.59 15.04
CA VAL A 186 2.56 3.96 15.57
C VAL A 186 1.21 4.70 15.76
N GLY A 187 0.09 3.99 15.61
CA GLY A 187 -1.25 4.54 15.84
C GLY A 187 -1.77 5.46 14.73
N THR A 188 -1.12 5.50 13.56
CA THR A 188 -1.54 6.39 12.47
C THR A 188 -2.72 5.77 11.71
N PRO A 189 -3.88 6.46 11.67
CA PRO A 189 -5.05 5.95 10.97
C PRO A 189 -4.83 5.92 9.46
N THR A 190 -5.41 4.92 8.81
CA THR A 190 -5.41 4.78 7.35
C THR A 190 -6.82 4.82 6.80
N VAL A 191 -7.08 5.73 5.86
CA VAL A 191 -8.33 5.76 5.10
C VAL A 191 -8.20 4.85 3.89
N THR A 192 -9.06 3.85 3.80
CA THR A 192 -9.08 2.86 2.72
C THR A 192 -10.45 2.78 2.06
N MET A 193 -10.49 2.32 0.83
CA MET A 193 -11.72 2.05 0.07
C MET A 193 -11.70 0.58 -0.38
N PRO A 194 -12.21 -0.33 0.45
CA PRO A 194 -12.30 -1.75 0.12
C PRO A 194 -13.18 -2.01 -1.11
N ASP A 195 -12.80 -2.99 -1.91
CA ASP A 195 -13.53 -3.40 -3.12
C ASP A 195 -13.49 -4.94 -3.24
N LEU A 196 -13.83 -5.42 -4.42
CA LEU A 196 -13.99 -6.85 -4.73
C LEU A 196 -12.67 -7.67 -4.68
N PHE A 197 -11.52 -7.05 -4.76
CA PHE A 197 -10.23 -7.75 -4.86
C PHE A 197 -9.45 -7.74 -3.54
N LEU A 198 -8.81 -8.85 -3.20
CA LEU A 198 -7.96 -8.99 -2.02
C LEU A 198 -7.01 -7.80 -1.83
N ARG A 199 -6.37 -7.35 -2.90
CA ARG A 199 -5.40 -6.24 -2.88
C ARG A 199 -5.96 -4.90 -2.38
N THR A 200 -7.28 -4.75 -2.29
CA THR A 200 -7.95 -3.56 -1.74
C THR A 200 -8.48 -3.77 -0.33
N ASN A 201 -8.41 -4.99 0.20
CA ASN A 201 -9.06 -5.35 1.45
C ASN A 201 -8.09 -5.51 2.63
N VAL A 202 -6.77 -5.38 2.42
CA VAL A 202 -5.77 -5.62 3.47
C VAL A 202 -5.93 -4.65 4.64
N ALA A 203 -6.08 -3.34 4.37
CA ALA A 203 -6.28 -2.35 5.42
C ALA A 203 -7.60 -2.57 6.19
N LYS A 204 -8.70 -2.90 5.48
CA LYS A 204 -9.97 -3.28 6.10
C LYS A 204 -9.78 -4.49 7.02
N ALA A 205 -9.12 -5.53 6.54
CA ALA A 205 -8.88 -6.75 7.31
C ALA A 205 -8.04 -6.49 8.57
N ALA A 206 -7.01 -5.64 8.46
CA ALA A 206 -6.21 -5.23 9.61
C ALA A 206 -7.08 -4.56 10.69
N TYR A 207 -7.95 -3.60 10.30
CA TYR A 207 -8.90 -2.97 11.23
C TYR A 207 -9.95 -3.91 11.83
N MET A 208 -10.31 -4.97 11.13
CA MET A 208 -11.28 -5.95 11.66
C MET A 208 -10.66 -6.90 12.69
N GLN A 209 -9.35 -7.00 12.74
CA GLN A 209 -8.63 -7.90 13.65
C GLN A 209 -8.01 -7.17 14.85
N THR A 210 -7.88 -5.84 14.82
CA THR A 210 -7.45 -5.01 15.96
C THR A 210 -8.61 -4.66 16.87
#